data_0c54b1923e3f329855cbbcd002ab4e12
#
_entry.id   0c54b1923e3f329855cbbcd002ab4e12
#
_cell.length_a   1.000
_cell.length_b   1.000
_cell.length_c   1.000
_cell.angle_alpha   90.00
_cell.angle_beta   90.00
_cell.angle_gamma   90.00
#
_symmetry.space_group_name_H-M   'P 1'
#
loop_
_entity.id
_entity.type
_entity.pdbx_description
1 polymer ?
#
loop_
_entity_poly.entity_id
_entity_poly.type
_entity_poly.pdbx_seq_one_letter_code
_entity_poly.pdbx_strand_id
1 'polypeptide(L)'
;MTGRPGGVYQDGMRQLLWFCCPIFLLSGSLLWAEDLPLTRNVPIPDFQNRTESAKPYNFDAPPEGMFRHIVLAEGFDEELGFQRTHEIVPVRPTEQFAAGSRPVFIVFELHQHYQSFQVFGRCYPEEVTGLDGRTVVAEDAMYIALEDQTGYLKLFPTESGWKPGRYKVEIHAGEQINDMSLMGTMRFTITASTNSESPARSQ
;
A
#
# COMPACT_ATOMS: atom_id res chain seq x y z
N MET A 1 18.60 50.45 -23.40
CA MET A 1 19.63 50.03 -24.36
C MET A 1 19.59 48.53 -24.42
N THR A 2 18.84 48.03 -25.38
CA THR A 2 19.31 47.28 -26.56
C THR A 2 19.92 45.93 -26.18
N GLY A 3 19.48 44.79 -26.65
CA GLY A 3 18.68 44.43 -27.80
C GLY A 3 18.42 42.91 -27.80
N ARG A 4 17.32 42.52 -28.42
CA ARG A 4 17.09 41.18 -28.95
C ARG A 4 17.89 41.00 -30.24
N PRO A 5 18.21 39.78 -30.66
CA PRO A 5 17.51 39.13 -31.75
C PRO A 5 17.27 37.64 -31.47
N GLY A 6 16.23 36.96 -31.94
CA GLY A 6 15.67 36.93 -33.31
C GLY A 6 16.32 35.82 -34.12
N GLY A 7 15.74 34.63 -34.18
CA GLY A 7 16.15 33.52 -35.05
C GLY A 7 14.96 32.59 -35.18
N VAL A 8 14.24 32.80 -36.13
CA VAL A 8 14.03 32.29 -37.49
C VAL A 8 13.67 30.78 -37.52
N TYR A 9 12.44 30.63 -37.78
CA TYR A 9 11.67 29.49 -38.25
C TYR A 9 12.17 29.01 -39.59
N GLN A 10 12.30 27.73 -39.80
CA GLN A 10 12.32 27.16 -41.14
C GLN A 10 11.34 26.00 -41.26
N ASP A 11 10.29 26.30 -42.00
CA ASP A 11 9.41 25.37 -42.67
C ASP A 11 10.18 24.46 -43.65
N GLY A 12 9.79 23.22 -43.71
CA GLY A 12 10.27 22.24 -44.69
C GLY A 12 9.23 21.14 -44.86
N MET A 13 8.20 21.49 -45.57
CA MET A 13 7.79 21.01 -46.89
C MET A 13 7.65 19.48 -47.07
N ARG A 14 6.39 19.08 -47.07
CA ARG A 14 5.73 18.18 -48.02
C ARG A 14 6.61 17.21 -48.80
N GLN A 15 6.43 15.93 -48.59
CA GLN A 15 6.43 14.97 -49.71
C GLN A 15 5.27 13.99 -49.59
N LEU A 16 4.32 14.19 -50.47
CA LEU A 16 3.34 13.21 -50.92
C LEU A 16 4.09 12.09 -51.67
N LEU A 17 3.93 10.90 -51.27
CA LEU A 17 4.18 9.72 -52.10
C LEU A 17 2.94 8.83 -52.12
N TRP A 18 2.27 8.98 -53.21
CA TRP A 18 1.32 8.05 -53.76
C TRP A 18 2.04 6.73 -54.04
N PHE A 19 1.64 5.64 -53.47
CA PHE A 19 1.93 4.31 -54.00
C PHE A 19 0.68 3.48 -54.09
N CYS A 20 0.45 3.12 -55.32
CA CYS A 20 -0.53 2.26 -55.90
C CYS A 20 -0.92 1.02 -55.06
N CYS A 21 -2.22 0.82 -54.99
CA CYS A 21 -2.83 -0.50 -54.80
C CYS A 21 -2.39 -1.50 -55.88
N PRO A 22 -2.10 -2.71 -55.54
CA PRO A 22 -2.46 -3.84 -56.36
C PRO A 22 -3.66 -4.58 -55.75
N ILE A 23 -4.70 -4.58 -56.55
CA ILE A 23 -5.84 -5.51 -56.47
C ILE A 23 -5.31 -6.92 -56.54
N PHE A 24 -5.43 -7.67 -55.42
CA PHE A 24 -5.33 -9.12 -55.48
C PHE A 24 -6.73 -9.71 -55.45
N LEU A 25 -7.09 -10.13 -56.68
CA LEU A 25 -8.28 -10.95 -56.94
C LEU A 25 -8.12 -12.33 -56.36
N LEU A 26 -9.12 -12.72 -55.62
CA LEU A 26 -9.74 -14.04 -55.52
C LEU A 26 -8.88 -15.31 -55.74
N SER A 27 -8.62 -15.98 -54.65
CA SER A 27 -8.72 -17.43 -54.65
C SER A 27 -9.53 -17.87 -53.41
N GLY A 28 -10.77 -18.22 -53.66
CA GLY A 28 -11.65 -18.82 -52.68
C GLY A 28 -11.11 -20.20 -52.27
N SER A 29 -10.53 -20.26 -51.11
CA SER A 29 -10.38 -21.49 -50.36
C SER A 29 -11.62 -21.63 -49.49
N LEU A 30 -12.54 -22.46 -49.92
CA LEU A 30 -13.54 -23.07 -49.06
C LEU A 30 -12.80 -23.79 -47.94
N LEU A 31 -12.50 -23.05 -46.84
CA LEU A 31 -12.12 -23.68 -45.60
C LEU A 31 -13.35 -24.40 -45.09
N TRP A 32 -13.26 -25.71 -45.17
CA TRP A 32 -14.14 -26.62 -44.48
C TRP A 32 -14.20 -26.18 -43.03
N ALA A 33 -15.37 -25.74 -42.61
CA ALA A 33 -15.65 -25.59 -41.16
C ALA A 33 -15.63 -27.03 -40.63
N GLU A 34 -14.50 -27.42 -40.07
CA GLU A 34 -14.47 -28.61 -39.21
C GLU A 34 -15.42 -28.29 -38.05
N ASP A 35 -16.50 -29.04 -38.02
CA ASP A 35 -17.42 -29.14 -36.89
C ASP A 35 -16.59 -29.46 -35.63
N LEU A 36 -16.14 -28.44 -34.93
CA LEU A 36 -15.61 -28.59 -33.58
C LEU A 36 -16.75 -29.19 -32.75
N PRO A 37 -16.55 -30.37 -32.15
CA PRO A 37 -17.56 -30.96 -31.30
C PRO A 37 -17.80 -30.04 -30.10
N LEU A 38 -18.85 -29.23 -30.19
CA LEU A 38 -19.29 -28.27 -29.17
C LEU A 38 -19.91 -28.94 -27.94
N THR A 39 -19.65 -30.23 -27.74
CA THR A 39 -20.16 -30.94 -26.58
C THR A 39 -19.07 -31.69 -25.86
N ARG A 40 -18.04 -31.03 -25.42
CA ARG A 40 -17.38 -31.52 -24.24
C ARG A 40 -18.22 -31.02 -23.05
N ASN A 41 -19.03 -31.93 -22.49
CA ASN A 41 -19.61 -31.70 -21.15
C ASN A 41 -18.45 -31.55 -20.18
N VAL A 42 -17.90 -30.36 -20.13
CA VAL A 42 -17.05 -29.96 -19.00
C VAL A 42 -18.01 -29.92 -17.82
N PRO A 43 -17.84 -30.74 -16.79
CA PRO A 43 -18.66 -30.63 -15.60
C PRO A 43 -18.56 -29.22 -15.13
N ILE A 44 -19.68 -28.50 -15.15
CA ILE A 44 -19.73 -27.18 -14.52
C ILE A 44 -19.37 -27.42 -13.06
N PRO A 45 -18.28 -26.82 -12.53
CA PRO A 45 -17.94 -26.98 -11.13
C PRO A 45 -19.16 -26.61 -10.31
N ASP A 46 -19.63 -27.54 -9.48
CA ASP A 46 -20.79 -27.33 -8.63
C ASP A 46 -20.41 -26.29 -7.56
N PHE A 47 -20.61 -25.02 -7.89
CA PHE A 47 -20.37 -23.89 -6.97
C PHE A 47 -21.35 -23.87 -5.80
N GLN A 48 -22.38 -24.71 -5.82
CA GLN A 48 -23.40 -24.76 -4.77
C GLN A 48 -22.97 -25.53 -3.53
N ASN A 49 -21.92 -26.35 -3.62
CA ASN A 49 -21.44 -27.14 -2.50
C ASN A 49 -20.24 -26.54 -1.74
N ARG A 50 -19.79 -25.32 -2.07
CA ARG A 50 -18.89 -24.58 -1.19
C ARG A 50 -19.67 -23.88 -0.09
N THR A 51 -20.30 -24.66 0.76
CA THR A 51 -20.67 -24.24 2.12
C THR A 51 -19.43 -24.40 3.05
N GLU A 52 -18.24 -24.04 2.59
CA GLU A 52 -17.27 -23.57 3.51
C GLU A 52 -17.80 -22.20 3.97
N SER A 53 -18.37 -22.18 5.15
CA SER A 53 -18.74 -20.98 5.88
C SER A 53 -17.53 -20.06 5.84
N ALA A 54 -17.51 -19.11 4.90
CA ALA A 54 -16.45 -18.14 4.81
C ALA A 54 -16.41 -17.45 6.17
N LYS A 55 -15.33 -17.65 6.91
CA LYS A 55 -15.14 -17.02 8.20
C LYS A 55 -15.32 -15.50 7.97
N PRO A 56 -16.21 -14.83 8.71
CA PRO A 56 -16.41 -13.41 8.53
C PRO A 56 -15.07 -12.69 8.71
N TYR A 57 -14.81 -11.73 7.81
CA TYR A 57 -13.58 -10.95 7.86
C TYR A 57 -13.52 -10.19 9.19
N ASN A 58 -12.39 -10.28 9.89
CA ASN A 58 -12.21 -9.65 11.19
C ASN A 58 -11.44 -8.34 11.05
N PHE A 59 -12.16 -7.23 10.94
CA PHE A 59 -11.57 -5.89 10.88
C PHE A 59 -10.88 -5.45 12.18
N ASP A 60 -11.08 -6.16 13.29
CA ASP A 60 -10.43 -5.89 14.56
C ASP A 60 -9.12 -6.68 14.77
N ALA A 61 -8.59 -7.23 13.69
CA ALA A 61 -7.32 -7.92 13.60
C ALA A 61 -6.39 -7.22 12.60
N PRO A 62 -5.09 -7.50 12.61
CA PRO A 62 -4.17 -7.02 11.59
C PRO A 62 -4.69 -7.30 10.18
N PRO A 63 -4.51 -6.36 9.22
CA PRO A 63 -5.05 -6.52 7.88
C PRO A 63 -4.45 -7.75 7.18
N GLU A 64 -5.33 -8.45 6.47
CA GLU A 64 -5.02 -9.61 5.63
C GLU A 64 -5.36 -9.28 4.16
N GLY A 65 -5.29 -10.25 3.28
CA GLY A 65 -5.73 -10.15 1.90
C GLY A 65 -4.72 -9.49 0.99
N MET A 66 -4.69 -8.18 0.88
CA MET A 66 -3.69 -7.47 0.06
C MET A 66 -2.33 -7.36 0.73
N PHE A 67 -2.27 -7.44 2.05
CA PHE A 67 -1.03 -7.42 2.82
C PHE A 67 -0.49 -8.85 2.98
N ARG A 68 0.71 -9.07 2.46
CA ARG A 68 1.44 -10.31 2.66
C ARG A 68 2.07 -10.35 4.05
N HIS A 69 2.57 -9.20 4.48
CA HIS A 69 3.13 -8.98 5.79
C HIS A 69 2.89 -7.52 6.22
N ILE A 70 2.57 -7.30 7.48
CA ILE A 70 2.43 -5.96 8.05
C ILE A 70 2.80 -6.00 9.53
N VAL A 71 3.69 -5.11 9.95
CA VAL A 71 4.21 -5.07 11.32
C VAL A 71 4.43 -3.64 11.81
N LEU A 72 4.34 -3.45 13.09
CA LEU A 72 4.81 -2.26 13.79
C LEU A 72 6.32 -2.37 14.06
N ALA A 73 7.05 -1.27 13.92
CA ALA A 73 8.50 -1.25 14.09
C ALA A 73 9.00 0.10 14.65
N GLU A 74 10.21 0.10 15.20
CA GLU A 74 10.87 1.34 15.63
C GLU A 74 11.46 2.16 14.47
N GLY A 75 11.59 1.55 13.29
CA GLY A 75 12.13 2.15 12.07
C GLY A 75 12.01 1.22 10.89
N PHE A 76 12.61 1.65 9.78
CA PHE A 76 12.78 0.83 8.60
C PHE A 76 14.16 1.08 7.98
N ASP A 77 14.63 0.12 7.21
CA ASP A 77 15.78 0.25 6.32
C ASP A 77 15.35 -0.01 4.88
N GLU A 78 16.06 0.55 3.93
CA GLU A 78 15.91 0.27 2.51
C GLU A 78 17.00 -0.71 2.08
N GLU A 79 16.59 -1.87 1.62
CA GLU A 79 17.48 -2.88 1.09
C GLU A 79 17.29 -3.05 -0.42
N LEU A 80 18.33 -3.47 -1.12
CA LEU A 80 18.23 -3.87 -2.52
C LEU A 80 17.80 -5.34 -2.57
N GLY A 81 16.53 -5.56 -2.89
CA GLY A 81 15.99 -6.88 -3.08
C GLY A 81 16.63 -7.66 -4.25
N PHE A 82 16.31 -8.93 -4.33
CA PHE A 82 16.91 -9.85 -5.32
C PHE A 82 16.69 -9.38 -6.77
N GLN A 83 15.61 -8.70 -7.06
CA GLN A 83 15.30 -8.14 -8.39
C GLN A 83 15.81 -6.71 -8.60
N ARG A 84 16.67 -6.21 -7.70
CA ARG A 84 17.14 -4.82 -7.66
C ARG A 84 16.02 -3.80 -7.44
N THR A 85 14.91 -4.24 -6.89
CA THR A 85 13.84 -3.38 -6.37
C THR A 85 14.23 -2.91 -4.98
N HIS A 86 13.88 -1.67 -4.64
CA HIS A 86 14.03 -1.20 -3.27
C HIS A 86 12.98 -1.91 -2.41
N GLU A 87 13.44 -2.60 -1.38
CA GLU A 87 12.60 -3.28 -0.42
C GLU A 87 12.69 -2.56 0.92
N ILE A 88 11.53 -2.24 1.49
CA ILE A 88 11.44 -1.64 2.82
C ILE A 88 11.39 -2.76 3.85
N VAL A 89 12.36 -2.79 4.76
CA VAL A 89 12.49 -3.83 5.79
C VAL A 89 12.28 -3.22 7.18
N PRO A 90 11.49 -3.86 8.07
CA PRO A 90 11.25 -3.34 9.40
C PRO A 90 12.48 -3.47 10.28
N VAL A 91 12.82 -2.38 10.98
CA VAL A 91 13.88 -2.34 11.98
C VAL A 91 13.27 -2.47 13.37
N ARG A 92 13.67 -3.52 14.10
CA ARG A 92 13.15 -3.85 15.44
C ARG A 92 11.62 -3.89 15.49
N PRO A 93 10.99 -4.89 14.83
CA PRO A 93 9.55 -5.10 14.94
C PRO A 93 9.13 -5.25 16.40
N THR A 94 8.12 -4.49 16.81
CA THR A 94 7.62 -4.51 18.20
C THR A 94 6.21 -3.91 18.27
N GLU A 95 5.45 -4.33 19.26
CA GLU A 95 4.17 -3.74 19.65
C GLU A 95 4.29 -2.86 20.90
N GLN A 96 5.50 -2.70 21.44
CA GLN A 96 5.76 -1.92 22.64
C GLN A 96 6.81 -0.86 22.36
N PHE A 97 6.46 0.39 22.62
CA PHE A 97 7.33 1.54 22.38
C PHE A 97 7.48 2.35 23.66
N ALA A 98 8.63 3.00 23.83
CA ALA A 98 8.85 3.92 24.94
C ALA A 98 8.12 5.25 24.71
N ALA A 99 7.58 5.85 25.76
CA ALA A 99 7.03 7.20 25.70
C ALA A 99 8.09 8.20 25.22
N GLY A 100 7.64 9.17 24.39
CA GLY A 100 8.52 10.18 23.84
C GLY A 100 8.04 10.70 22.48
N SER A 101 8.93 11.38 21.77
CA SER A 101 8.64 12.04 20.50
C SER A 101 9.01 11.21 19.26
N ARG A 102 9.43 9.95 19.43
CA ARG A 102 9.79 9.09 18.29
C ARG A 102 8.54 8.63 17.56
N PRO A 103 8.56 8.61 16.23
CA PRO A 103 7.46 8.05 15.46
C PRO A 103 7.37 6.52 15.64
N VAL A 104 6.15 6.00 15.45
CA VAL A 104 5.89 4.58 15.30
C VAL A 104 5.76 4.29 13.81
N PHE A 105 6.46 3.27 13.32
CA PHE A 105 6.40 2.87 11.92
C PHE A 105 5.51 1.64 11.75
N ILE A 106 4.77 1.61 10.65
CA ILE A 106 4.05 0.45 10.18
C ILE A 106 4.69 0.08 8.85
N VAL A 107 5.39 -1.02 8.83
CA VAL A 107 6.09 -1.51 7.63
C VAL A 107 5.30 -2.66 7.06
N PHE A 108 5.09 -2.66 5.74
CA PHE A 108 4.27 -3.66 5.09
C PHE A 108 4.85 -4.14 3.77
N GLU A 109 4.52 -5.40 3.44
CA GLU A 109 4.72 -6.05 2.16
C GLU A 109 3.36 -6.40 1.57
N LEU A 110 3.19 -6.16 0.26
CA LEU A 110 1.94 -6.36 -0.45
C LEU A 110 2.03 -7.58 -1.37
N HIS A 111 0.91 -8.23 -1.58
CA HIS A 111 0.76 -9.12 -2.72
C HIS A 111 0.77 -8.32 -4.02
N GLN A 112 1.08 -8.99 -5.12
CA GLN A 112 1.02 -8.37 -6.45
C GLN A 112 -0.35 -7.73 -6.66
N HIS A 113 -0.35 -6.47 -7.06
CA HIS A 113 -1.54 -5.69 -7.36
C HIS A 113 -1.45 -5.09 -8.77
N TYR A 114 -2.58 -4.69 -9.32
CA TYR A 114 -2.71 -4.26 -10.72
C TYR A 114 -3.27 -2.84 -10.84
N GLN A 115 -3.41 -2.16 -9.72
CA GLN A 115 -3.87 -0.77 -9.65
C GLN A 115 -3.07 -0.05 -8.58
N SER A 116 -2.80 1.23 -8.82
CA SER A 116 -2.24 2.10 -7.79
C SER A 116 -3.34 2.51 -6.80
N PHE A 117 -2.97 2.71 -5.54
CA PHE A 117 -3.88 3.12 -4.47
C PHE A 117 -3.10 3.81 -3.35
N GLN A 118 -3.79 4.26 -2.32
CA GLN A 118 -3.16 4.76 -1.11
C GLN A 118 -3.41 3.81 0.05
N VAL A 119 -2.42 3.67 0.92
CA VAL A 119 -2.56 3.04 2.23
C VAL A 119 -2.55 4.16 3.27
N PHE A 120 -3.53 4.14 4.17
CA PHE A 120 -3.67 5.12 5.23
C PHE A 120 -3.60 4.42 6.59
N GLY A 121 -3.01 5.09 7.57
CA GLY A 121 -3.03 4.68 8.96
C GLY A 121 -3.61 5.78 9.83
N ARG A 122 -4.67 5.49 10.59
CA ARG A 122 -5.26 6.39 11.58
C ARG A 122 -5.14 5.82 12.96
N CYS A 123 -4.43 6.54 13.82
CA CYS A 123 -4.17 6.14 15.19
C CYS A 123 -5.14 6.79 16.17
N TYR A 124 -5.70 5.96 17.03
CA TYR A 124 -6.63 6.35 18.09
C TYR A 124 -6.13 5.87 19.45
N PRO A 125 -6.31 6.64 20.53
CA PRO A 125 -6.07 6.14 21.87
C PRO A 125 -7.17 5.13 22.23
N GLU A 126 -6.81 3.93 22.69
CA GLU A 126 -7.78 2.91 23.14
C GLU A 126 -7.88 2.91 24.67
N GLU A 127 -6.73 2.94 25.35
CA GLU A 127 -6.63 3.01 26.82
C GLU A 127 -5.52 4.00 27.21
N VAL A 128 -5.80 5.29 27.03
CA VAL A 128 -4.85 6.37 27.34
C VAL A 128 -5.53 7.40 28.23
N THR A 129 -4.97 7.64 29.42
CA THR A 129 -5.55 8.59 30.35
C THR A 129 -5.57 10.01 29.79
N GLY A 130 -6.76 10.62 29.79
CA GLY A 130 -6.96 12.00 29.37
C GLY A 130 -7.00 12.23 27.86
N LEU A 131 -7.21 11.16 27.07
CA LEU A 131 -7.50 11.25 25.63
C LEU A 131 -8.85 10.57 25.33
N ASP A 132 -9.59 11.15 24.37
CA ASP A 132 -10.83 10.56 23.88
C ASP A 132 -10.50 9.51 22.80
N GLY A 133 -11.00 8.29 22.97
CA GLY A 133 -10.81 7.16 22.06
C GLY A 133 -11.33 7.37 20.62
N ARG A 134 -12.06 8.44 20.37
CA ARG A 134 -12.56 8.82 19.03
C ARG A 134 -11.68 9.85 18.32
N THR A 135 -10.72 10.42 19.01
CA THR A 135 -9.85 11.46 18.44
C THR A 135 -8.66 10.81 17.74
N VAL A 136 -8.48 11.15 16.46
CA VAL A 136 -7.26 10.78 15.72
C VAL A 136 -6.08 11.52 16.33
N VAL A 137 -5.10 10.80 16.85
CA VAL A 137 -3.89 11.37 17.48
C VAL A 137 -2.68 11.35 16.58
N ALA A 138 -2.69 10.51 15.55
CA ALA A 138 -1.68 10.49 14.50
C ALA A 138 -2.30 9.88 13.23
N GLU A 139 -1.89 10.38 12.08
CA GLU A 139 -2.26 9.79 10.79
C GLU A 139 -1.12 9.95 9.80
N ASP A 140 -1.07 9.04 8.84
CA ASP A 140 -0.17 9.10 7.71
C ASP A 140 -0.77 8.36 6.52
N ALA A 141 -0.28 8.67 5.32
CA ALA A 141 -0.71 8.07 4.07
C ALA A 141 0.46 7.89 3.12
N MET A 142 0.49 6.74 2.46
CA MET A 142 1.47 6.43 1.42
C MET A 142 0.77 6.05 0.12
N TYR A 143 1.19 6.66 -0.97
CA TYR A 143 0.78 6.24 -2.32
C TYR A 143 1.60 5.02 -2.74
N ILE A 144 0.92 4.02 -3.28
CA ILE A 144 1.48 2.76 -3.77
C ILE A 144 1.34 2.75 -5.28
N ALA A 145 2.45 2.77 -6.00
CA ALA A 145 2.49 2.62 -7.44
C ALA A 145 2.38 1.12 -7.83
N LEU A 146 2.19 0.84 -9.11
CA LEU A 146 2.00 -0.53 -9.60
C LEU A 146 3.20 -1.46 -9.33
N GLU A 147 4.39 -0.87 -9.31
CA GLU A 147 5.66 -1.58 -9.08
C GLU A 147 6.02 -1.74 -7.61
N ASP A 148 5.36 -0.99 -6.71
CA ASP A 148 5.67 -1.01 -5.28
C ASP A 148 5.07 -2.25 -4.63
N GLN A 149 5.91 -3.05 -4.00
CA GLN A 149 5.50 -4.23 -3.23
C GLN A 149 5.74 -4.07 -1.73
N THR A 150 6.46 -3.03 -1.33
CA THR A 150 6.73 -2.72 0.07
C THR A 150 6.49 -1.25 0.34
N GLY A 151 6.19 -0.93 1.59
CA GLY A 151 5.98 0.44 2.00
C GLY A 151 5.95 0.60 3.52
N TYR A 152 5.79 1.85 3.94
CA TYR A 152 5.68 2.16 5.37
C TYR A 152 4.74 3.35 5.61
N LEU A 153 4.16 3.38 6.78
CA LEU A 153 3.51 4.56 7.35
C LEU A 153 4.31 5.02 8.56
N LYS A 154 4.35 6.32 8.77
CA LYS A 154 5.11 6.96 9.84
C LYS A 154 4.19 7.79 10.72
N LEU A 155 3.74 7.21 11.81
CA LEU A 155 2.85 7.87 12.75
C LEU A 155 3.66 8.75 13.71
N PHE A 156 3.53 10.06 13.56
CA PHE A 156 4.11 11.02 14.49
C PHE A 156 3.18 11.23 15.67
N PRO A 157 3.73 11.29 16.89
CA PRO A 157 2.95 11.69 18.06
C PRO A 157 2.52 13.15 17.94
N THR A 158 1.57 13.55 18.77
CA THR A 158 1.24 14.96 18.98
C THR A 158 2.45 15.74 19.53
N GLU A 159 2.37 17.07 19.57
CA GLU A 159 3.44 17.93 20.10
C GLU A 159 3.88 17.54 21.53
N SER A 160 2.98 17.00 22.33
CA SER A 160 3.27 16.51 23.67
C SER A 160 3.94 15.13 23.72
N GLY A 161 4.23 14.52 22.58
CA GLY A 161 4.73 13.16 22.47
C GLY A 161 3.67 12.09 22.72
N TRP A 162 4.07 10.82 22.63
CA TRP A 162 3.22 9.68 22.97
C TRP A 162 3.01 9.61 24.48
N LYS A 163 1.75 9.60 24.92
CA LYS A 163 1.40 9.33 26.32
C LYS A 163 1.38 7.81 26.58
N PRO A 164 1.77 7.36 27.80
CA PRO A 164 1.64 5.95 28.14
C PRO A 164 0.21 5.45 28.03
N GLY A 165 0.05 4.24 27.48
CA GLY A 165 -1.25 3.61 27.27
C GLY A 165 -1.32 2.79 25.99
N ARG A 166 -2.49 2.25 25.70
CA ARG A 166 -2.75 1.42 24.53
C ARG A 166 -3.40 2.23 23.41
N TYR A 167 -2.93 2.01 22.19
CA TYR A 167 -3.38 2.66 20.97
C TYR A 167 -3.81 1.62 19.95
N LYS A 168 -4.76 1.98 19.10
CA LYS A 168 -5.12 1.23 17.90
C LYS A 168 -4.86 2.05 16.66
N VAL A 169 -4.51 1.38 15.58
CA VAL A 169 -4.35 1.97 14.25
C VAL A 169 -5.27 1.26 13.29
N GLU A 170 -6.19 1.99 12.71
CA GLU A 170 -7.03 1.54 11.61
C GLU A 170 -6.25 1.69 10.30
N ILE A 171 -6.11 0.59 9.57
CA ILE A 171 -5.44 0.55 8.27
C ILE A 171 -6.49 0.55 7.18
N HIS A 172 -6.40 1.51 6.28
CA HIS A 172 -7.29 1.65 5.14
C HIS A 172 -6.51 1.55 3.83
N ALA A 173 -7.15 1.07 2.78
CA ALA A 173 -6.58 1.04 1.44
C ALA A 173 -7.62 1.46 0.40
N GLY A 174 -7.22 2.30 -0.56
CA GLY A 174 -8.09 2.82 -1.61
C GLY A 174 -7.77 4.26 -2.00
N GLU A 175 -8.70 4.94 -2.64
CA GLU A 175 -8.53 6.34 -3.04
C GLU A 175 -8.80 7.32 -1.89
N GLN A 176 -9.64 6.92 -0.94
CA GLN A 176 -10.02 7.73 0.21
C GLN A 176 -10.46 6.87 1.39
N ILE A 177 -10.44 7.45 2.58
CA ILE A 177 -10.88 6.78 3.80
C ILE A 177 -12.40 6.80 3.87
N ASN A 178 -13.00 5.61 3.98
CA ASN A 178 -14.41 5.38 4.21
C ASN A 178 -14.62 3.99 4.85
N ASP A 179 -15.86 3.63 5.16
CA ASP A 179 -16.18 2.34 5.80
C ASP A 179 -15.80 1.13 4.95
N MET A 180 -15.75 1.30 3.62
CA MET A 180 -15.40 0.22 2.68
C MET A 180 -13.89 0.06 2.48
N SER A 181 -13.09 1.06 2.87
CA SER A 181 -11.64 1.04 2.72
C SER A 181 -10.91 0.42 3.91
N LEU A 182 -11.60 0.16 5.02
CA LEU A 182 -11.00 -0.44 6.21
C LEU A 182 -10.53 -1.87 5.92
N MET A 183 -9.24 -2.10 6.13
CA MET A 183 -8.59 -3.39 5.90
C MET A 183 -8.31 -4.15 7.19
N GLY A 184 -8.21 -3.47 8.32
CA GLY A 184 -7.94 -4.10 9.61
C GLY A 184 -7.41 -3.11 10.65
N THR A 185 -7.12 -3.64 11.84
CA THR A 185 -6.68 -2.83 12.98
C THR A 185 -5.43 -3.44 13.62
N MET A 186 -4.44 -2.61 13.85
CA MET A 186 -3.23 -2.96 14.60
C MET A 186 -3.23 -2.28 15.96
N ARG A 187 -2.57 -2.86 16.94
CA ARG A 187 -2.48 -2.31 18.30
C ARG A 187 -1.05 -2.23 18.78
N PHE A 188 -0.75 -1.19 19.55
CA PHE A 188 0.53 -1.07 20.24
C PHE A 188 0.37 -0.41 21.59
N THR A 189 1.37 -0.59 22.43
CA THR A 189 1.41 -0.03 23.78
C THR A 189 2.60 0.92 23.92
N ILE A 190 2.33 2.10 24.44
CA ILE A 190 3.37 3.04 24.88
C ILE A 190 3.63 2.82 26.36
N THR A 191 4.85 2.46 26.68
CA THR A 191 5.31 2.29 28.07
C THR A 191 5.88 3.59 28.62
N ALA A 192 5.64 3.86 29.90
CA ALA A 192 6.29 5.01 30.56
C ALA A 192 7.82 4.85 30.48
N SER A 193 8.51 5.92 30.14
CA SER A 193 9.98 5.93 30.24
C SER A 193 10.36 5.80 31.71
N THR A 194 10.87 4.65 32.12
CA THR A 194 11.58 4.52 33.38
C THR A 194 12.89 5.29 33.23
N ASN A 195 12.88 6.58 33.58
CA ASN A 195 14.13 7.28 33.85
C ASN A 195 14.81 6.50 34.99
N SER A 196 15.75 5.62 34.65
CA SER A 196 16.71 5.13 35.62
C SER A 196 17.55 6.36 36.04
N GLU A 197 17.04 7.03 37.06
CA GLU A 197 17.80 7.97 37.83
C GLU A 197 19.02 7.20 38.36
N SER A 198 20.15 7.37 37.67
CA SER A 198 21.43 6.82 38.13
C SER A 198 21.67 7.44 39.49
N PRO A 199 21.78 6.67 40.59
CA PRO A 199 22.04 7.26 41.88
C PRO A 199 23.35 8.03 41.76
N ALA A 200 23.27 9.34 42.00
CA ALA A 200 24.42 10.21 42.09
C ALA A 200 25.39 9.59 43.08
N ARG A 201 26.54 9.16 42.61
CA ARG A 201 27.67 8.71 43.41
C ARG A 201 28.12 9.91 44.25
N SER A 202 27.64 9.99 45.45
CA SER A 202 28.22 10.92 46.47
C SER A 202 29.65 10.45 46.76
N GLN A 203 30.61 11.23 46.38
CA GLN A 203 31.99 11.20 46.87
C GLN A 203 32.08 11.92 48.20
#